data_d36836366b7bf87bf8cde862185c9dc7
#
_entry.id   d36836366b7bf87bf8cde862185c9dc7
#
_cell.length_a   1.000
_cell.length_b   1.000
_cell.length_c   1.000
_cell.angle_alpha   90.00
_cell.angle_beta   90.00
_cell.angle_gamma   90.00
#
_symmetry.space_group_name_H-M   'P 1'
#
loop_
_entity.id
_entity.type
_entity.pdbx_description
1 polymer ?
#
loop_
_entity_poly.entity_id
_entity_poly.type
_entity_poly.pdbx_seq_one_letter_code
_entity_poly.pdbx_strand_id
1 'polypeptide(L)'
;MYHCREYCALNNPITNLFMKSNGLLILDLKKNKGRPDIVKLRLPLTLNEVFNGTIKLIKIKKKSDFICDSMENEKQVLKIKIPRGFSTGGTLKSEISKPDIGHNNIKTVYIFTTEDLPHKVFKRDNMNLIMVQKVLLKQVLLGIRIVIDTLDHKVLRINITEPITQDYVKIIHNEGMPDINFPSKRGNIIIQFDIIYPLYFPITDEKFCELFDSEKNYLNN
;
A
#
# COMPACT_ATOMS: atom_id res chain seq x y z
N MET A 1 9.05 -6.83 20.23
CA MET A 1 9.04 -5.41 20.64
C MET A 1 8.87 -4.57 19.38
N TYR A 2 7.62 -4.27 18.97
CA TYR A 2 7.35 -3.53 17.73
C TYR A 2 7.38 -2.04 18.06
N HIS A 3 8.36 -1.33 17.48
CA HIS A 3 8.43 0.12 17.57
C HIS A 3 7.20 0.74 16.90
N CYS A 4 6.46 1.50 17.68
CA CYS A 4 5.40 2.38 17.21
C CYS A 4 6.05 3.45 16.32
N ARG A 5 5.98 3.29 14.99
CA ARG A 5 6.41 4.34 14.07
C ARG A 5 5.34 5.43 14.08
N GLU A 6 5.70 6.58 14.60
CA GLU A 6 4.93 7.82 14.44
C GLU A 6 4.99 8.22 12.97
N TYR A 7 3.87 8.03 12.27
CA TYR A 7 3.70 8.63 10.95
C TYR A 7 3.27 10.08 11.16
N CYS A 8 4.22 11.01 11.10
CA CYS A 8 3.94 12.44 11.14
C CYS A 8 3.09 12.83 9.94
N ALA A 9 1.92 13.39 10.22
CA ALA A 9 1.12 14.12 9.24
C ALA A 9 1.92 15.30 8.69
N LEU A 10 1.68 15.64 7.41
CA LEU A 10 2.20 16.86 6.79
C LEU A 10 2.12 18.04 7.75
N ASN A 11 3.18 18.87 7.77
CA ASN A 11 3.38 20.09 8.55
C ASN A 11 2.16 21.03 8.58
N ASN A 12 1.12 20.61 9.27
CA ASN A 12 0.06 21.46 9.73
C ASN A 12 0.19 21.47 11.26
N PRO A 13 0.57 22.59 11.88
CA PRO A 13 0.89 22.63 13.31
C PRO A 13 -0.30 22.32 14.22
N ILE A 14 -1.46 21.99 13.65
CA ILE A 14 -2.75 21.94 14.35
C ILE A 14 -3.25 20.50 14.54
N THR A 15 -2.72 19.49 13.82
CA THR A 15 -3.31 18.14 13.85
C THR A 15 -2.27 17.03 13.87
N ASN A 16 -2.36 16.14 14.87
CA ASN A 16 -1.56 14.93 14.94
C ASN A 16 -2.48 13.70 14.81
N LEU A 17 -2.22 12.87 13.79
CA LEU A 17 -2.90 11.59 13.59
C LEU A 17 -1.98 10.46 14.07
N PHE A 18 -2.43 9.70 15.06
CA PHE A 18 -1.69 8.57 15.63
C PHE A 18 -2.39 7.26 15.32
N MET A 19 -1.62 6.25 14.89
CA MET A 19 -2.10 4.89 14.70
C MET A 19 -1.70 4.05 15.92
N LYS A 20 -2.67 3.47 16.61
CA LYS A 20 -2.42 2.50 17.67
C LYS A 20 -2.20 1.10 17.11
N SER A 21 -1.55 0.22 17.88
CA SER A 21 -1.27 -1.17 17.54
C SER A 21 -2.50 -2.00 17.15
N ASN A 22 -3.70 -1.58 17.57
CA ASN A 22 -4.99 -2.20 17.22
C ASN A 22 -5.67 -1.60 15.97
N GLY A 23 -4.94 -0.82 15.15
CA GLY A 23 -5.48 -0.20 13.94
C GLY A 23 -6.39 1.01 14.16
N LEU A 24 -6.57 1.45 15.41
CA LEU A 24 -7.38 2.61 15.75
C LEU A 24 -6.60 3.89 15.46
N LEU A 25 -7.19 4.79 14.67
CA LEU A 25 -6.66 6.11 14.40
C LEU A 25 -7.18 7.10 15.44
N ILE A 26 -6.28 7.88 16.04
CA ILE A 26 -6.60 8.93 17.00
C ILE A 26 -6.18 10.26 16.41
N LEU A 27 -7.10 11.21 16.37
CA LEU A 27 -6.89 12.56 15.87
C LEU A 27 -6.93 13.54 17.05
N ASP A 28 -5.80 14.21 17.31
CA ASP A 28 -5.71 15.30 18.29
C ASP A 28 -5.86 16.65 17.57
N LEU A 29 -6.90 17.39 17.89
CA LEU A 29 -7.19 18.72 17.32
C LEU A 29 -6.82 19.83 18.33
N LYS A 30 -6.05 20.82 17.89
CA LYS A 30 -5.91 22.10 18.57
C LYS A 30 -7.03 23.03 18.13
N LYS A 31 -7.64 23.75 19.06
CA LYS A 31 -8.81 24.59 18.83
C LYS A 31 -8.46 25.83 17.99
N ASN A 32 -9.20 26.08 16.90
CA ASN A 32 -9.23 27.35 16.21
C ASN A 32 -10.57 28.06 16.46
N LYS A 33 -10.53 29.35 16.79
CA LYS A 33 -11.73 30.15 17.05
C LYS A 33 -12.34 30.63 15.72
N GLY A 34 -13.57 30.22 15.42
CA GLY A 34 -14.49 31.04 14.65
C GLY A 34 -14.61 30.85 13.14
N ARG A 35 -14.11 29.76 12.49
CA ARG A 35 -14.37 29.47 11.06
C ARG A 35 -14.68 28.00 10.86
N PRO A 36 -15.42 27.62 9.78
CA PRO A 36 -15.57 26.21 9.44
C PRO A 36 -14.18 25.63 9.19
N ASP A 37 -13.72 24.77 10.11
CA ASP A 37 -12.38 24.22 10.06
C ASP A 37 -12.32 23.13 8.99
N ILE A 38 -11.54 23.34 7.95
CA ILE A 38 -11.19 22.29 7.00
C ILE A 38 -9.92 21.60 7.53
N VAL A 39 -10.06 20.34 7.93
CA VAL A 39 -8.97 19.53 8.45
C VAL A 39 -8.54 18.54 7.38
N LYS A 40 -7.31 18.68 6.86
CA LYS A 40 -6.73 17.76 5.87
C LYS A 40 -5.83 16.75 6.56
N LEU A 41 -6.04 15.47 6.30
CA LEU A 41 -5.36 14.35 6.95
C LEU A 41 -4.91 13.31 5.93
N ARG A 42 -3.77 12.65 6.18
CA ARG A 42 -3.37 11.45 5.43
C ARG A 42 -3.98 10.24 6.11
N LEU A 43 -4.57 9.36 5.32
CA LEU A 43 -5.16 8.11 5.76
C LEU A 43 -4.31 6.95 5.24
N PRO A 44 -3.46 6.36 6.10
CA PRO A 44 -2.64 5.23 5.72
C PRO A 44 -3.50 3.98 5.56
N LEU A 45 -3.34 3.28 4.44
CA LEU A 45 -4.07 2.06 4.10
C LEU A 45 -3.09 0.95 3.69
N THR A 46 -3.35 -0.25 4.15
CA THR A 46 -2.66 -1.43 3.65
C THR A 46 -3.25 -1.86 2.30
N LEU A 47 -2.46 -2.54 1.45
CA LEU A 47 -2.97 -3.05 0.17
C LEU A 47 -4.15 -4.01 0.36
N ASN A 48 -4.15 -4.83 1.43
CA ASN A 48 -5.26 -5.72 1.76
C ASN A 48 -6.55 -4.95 2.10
N GLU A 49 -6.45 -3.83 2.83
CA GLU A 49 -7.60 -2.99 3.15
C GLU A 49 -8.19 -2.35 1.90
N VAL A 50 -7.34 -1.91 0.98
CA VAL A 50 -7.81 -1.34 -0.30
C VAL A 50 -8.38 -2.42 -1.21
N PHE A 51 -7.77 -3.61 -1.21
CA PHE A 51 -8.24 -4.74 -2.01
C PHE A 51 -9.63 -5.21 -1.61
N ASN A 52 -9.86 -5.39 -0.30
CA ASN A 52 -11.13 -5.89 0.24
C ASN A 52 -12.16 -4.79 0.45
N GLY A 53 -11.72 -3.52 0.52
CA GLY A 53 -12.51 -2.43 1.07
C GLY A 53 -12.58 -2.53 2.59
N THR A 54 -12.70 -1.42 3.28
CA THR A 54 -12.72 -1.40 4.74
C THR A 54 -13.47 -0.20 5.29
N ILE A 55 -13.78 -0.26 6.58
CA ILE A 55 -14.32 0.87 7.35
C ILE A 55 -13.30 1.24 8.41
N LYS A 56 -12.72 2.43 8.31
CA LYS A 56 -11.83 2.98 9.34
C LYS A 56 -12.61 3.77 10.37
N LEU A 57 -12.29 3.52 11.64
CA LEU A 57 -12.83 4.25 12.78
C LEU A 57 -11.76 5.22 13.29
N ILE A 58 -12.06 6.52 13.26
CA ILE A 58 -11.16 7.56 13.74
C ILE A 58 -11.76 8.19 15.00
N LYS A 59 -11.08 8.06 16.13
CA LYS A 59 -11.44 8.73 17.35
C LYS A 59 -10.88 10.14 17.35
N ILE A 60 -11.76 11.12 17.47
CA ILE A 60 -11.39 12.53 17.56
C ILE A 60 -11.32 12.91 19.04
N LYS A 61 -10.15 13.35 19.48
CA LYS A 61 -9.96 13.95 20.79
C LYS A 61 -9.90 15.45 20.63
N LYS A 62 -10.78 16.18 21.29
CA LYS A 62 -10.68 17.64 21.44
C LYS A 62 -10.03 17.92 22.79
N LYS A 63 -8.94 18.69 22.82
CA LYS A 63 -8.45 19.27 24.07
C LYS A 63 -9.37 20.43 24.41
N SER A 64 -10.16 20.29 25.49
CA SER A 64 -10.87 21.41 26.10
C SER A 64 -9.87 22.17 26.96
N ASP A 65 -9.77 23.49 26.77
CA ASP A 65 -8.90 24.38 27.56
C ASP A 65 -9.51 24.69 28.98
N PHE A 66 -10.58 24.00 29.37
CA PHE A 66 -11.20 24.19 30.66
C PHE A 66 -10.66 23.18 31.69
N ILE A 67 -10.14 23.74 32.79
CA ILE A 67 -9.48 23.12 33.96
C ILE A 67 -10.48 22.32 34.83
N CYS A 68 -11.61 21.88 34.33
CA CYS A 68 -12.53 21.03 35.08
C CYS A 68 -12.47 19.61 34.59
N ASP A 69 -11.83 18.75 35.35
CA ASP A 69 -11.62 17.31 35.13
C ASP A 69 -12.90 16.45 35.17
N SER A 70 -14.07 17.03 35.26
CA SER A 70 -15.34 16.32 35.51
C SER A 70 -16.32 16.26 34.35
N MET A 71 -16.00 16.84 33.15
CA MET A 71 -16.82 16.62 31.96
C MET A 71 -16.16 15.61 31.03
N GLU A 72 -16.83 14.48 30.88
CA GLU A 72 -16.47 13.39 29.95
C GLU A 72 -16.06 13.97 28.58
N ASN A 73 -14.80 13.76 28.21
CA ASN A 73 -14.31 14.02 26.89
C ASN A 73 -15.20 13.28 25.87
N GLU A 74 -16.14 13.98 25.23
CA GLU A 74 -16.96 13.42 24.16
C GLU A 74 -16.05 12.82 23.09
N LYS A 75 -15.88 11.53 23.18
CA LYS A 75 -15.11 10.73 22.21
C LYS A 75 -15.94 10.62 20.95
N GLN A 76 -15.78 11.54 20.04
CA GLN A 76 -16.44 11.47 18.74
C GLN A 76 -15.72 10.47 17.84
N VAL A 77 -16.48 9.49 17.31
CA VAL A 77 -15.95 8.46 16.40
C VAL A 77 -16.45 8.75 15.00
N LEU A 78 -15.53 8.92 14.09
CA LEU A 78 -15.79 9.09 12.66
C LEU A 78 -15.64 7.75 11.96
N LYS A 79 -16.67 7.35 11.20
CA LYS A 79 -16.64 6.15 10.34
C LYS A 79 -16.35 6.57 8.90
N ILE A 80 -15.26 6.07 8.33
CA ILE A 80 -14.90 6.32 6.94
C ILE A 80 -14.96 5.00 6.19
N LYS A 81 -15.86 4.93 5.22
CA LYS A 81 -15.96 3.77 4.32
C LYS A 81 -15.00 3.96 3.16
N ILE A 82 -14.11 3.01 2.97
CA ILE A 82 -13.15 2.94 1.87
C ILE A 82 -13.65 1.86 0.91
N PRO A 83 -14.03 2.22 -0.32
CA PRO A 83 -14.46 1.23 -1.30
C PRO A 83 -13.29 0.38 -1.78
N ARG A 84 -13.60 -0.78 -2.34
CA ARG A 84 -12.61 -1.67 -2.97
C ARG A 84 -11.93 -0.96 -4.13
N GLY A 85 -10.62 -1.13 -4.25
CA GLY A 85 -9.86 -0.53 -5.34
C GLY A 85 -9.67 0.98 -5.26
N PHE A 86 -9.97 1.61 -4.13
CA PHE A 86 -9.83 3.06 -3.98
C PHE A 86 -8.42 3.52 -4.36
N SER A 87 -8.31 4.63 -5.12
CA SER A 87 -7.03 5.10 -5.65
C SER A 87 -6.13 5.67 -4.56
N THR A 88 -4.83 5.46 -4.69
CA THR A 88 -3.80 6.15 -3.88
C THR A 88 -3.85 7.65 -4.17
N GLY A 89 -3.76 8.48 -3.12
CA GLY A 89 -3.91 9.93 -3.24
C GLY A 89 -5.37 10.40 -3.42
N GLY A 90 -6.32 9.48 -3.48
CA GLY A 90 -7.75 9.80 -3.53
C GLY A 90 -8.21 10.50 -2.26
N THR A 91 -9.24 11.34 -2.38
CA THR A 91 -9.75 12.12 -1.25
C THR A 91 -11.13 11.65 -0.82
N LEU A 92 -11.30 11.46 0.49
CA LEU A 92 -12.57 11.16 1.14
C LEU A 92 -12.96 12.34 2.02
N LYS A 93 -14.19 12.83 1.88
CA LYS A 93 -14.73 13.93 2.68
C LYS A 93 -15.70 13.37 3.72
N SER A 94 -15.62 13.90 4.93
CA SER A 94 -16.59 13.63 5.99
C SER A 94 -16.87 14.91 6.74
N GLU A 95 -18.15 15.18 7.00
CA GLU A 95 -18.60 16.38 7.67
C GLU A 95 -19.17 16.02 9.05
N ILE A 96 -18.83 16.85 10.04
CA ILE A 96 -19.42 16.74 11.37
C ILE A 96 -20.04 18.09 11.67
N SER A 97 -21.35 18.09 11.92
CA SER A 97 -22.08 19.26 12.41
C SER A 97 -22.25 19.13 13.91
N LYS A 98 -21.86 20.15 14.67
CA LYS A 98 -22.19 20.25 16.12
C LYS A 98 -23.16 21.40 16.32
N PRO A 99 -24.25 21.16 17.08
CA PRO A 99 -25.07 22.27 17.56
C PRO A 99 -24.24 23.08 18.56
N ASP A 100 -24.11 24.37 18.33
CA ASP A 100 -23.54 25.31 19.29
C ASP A 100 -24.69 25.98 20.08
N ILE A 101 -24.42 26.30 21.36
CA ILE A 101 -25.40 26.91 22.27
C ILE A 101 -25.87 28.29 21.78
N GLY A 102 -25.25 28.84 20.72
CA GLY A 102 -25.53 30.18 20.16
C GLY A 102 -26.17 30.16 18.75
N HIS A 103 -27.01 29.20 18.37
CA HIS A 103 -27.75 29.13 17.11
C HIS A 103 -26.92 28.98 15.81
N ASN A 104 -25.60 28.92 15.85
CA ASN A 104 -24.76 28.68 14.69
C ASN A 104 -24.21 27.25 14.72
N ASN A 105 -24.69 26.39 13.81
CA ASN A 105 -24.13 25.07 13.61
C ASN A 105 -22.69 25.19 13.07
N ILE A 106 -21.70 24.91 13.90
CA ILE A 106 -20.30 24.87 13.44
C ILE A 106 -20.09 23.54 12.69
N LYS A 107 -19.86 23.64 11.39
CA LYS A 107 -19.50 22.47 10.54
C LYS A 107 -17.98 22.35 10.46
N THR A 108 -17.46 21.19 10.81
CA THR A 108 -16.06 20.85 10.58
C THR A 108 -16.00 19.84 9.43
N VAL A 109 -15.23 20.15 8.39
CA VAL A 109 -15.04 19.29 7.22
C VAL A 109 -13.68 18.60 7.32
N TYR A 110 -13.71 17.26 7.36
CA TYR A 110 -12.51 16.43 7.35
C TYR A 110 -12.26 15.94 5.93
N ILE A 111 -11.07 16.21 5.40
CA ILE A 111 -10.61 15.72 4.10
C ILE A 111 -9.48 14.72 4.34
N PHE A 112 -9.72 13.46 4.01
CA PHE A 112 -8.73 12.39 4.12
C PHE A 112 -8.13 12.10 2.75
N THR A 113 -6.81 12.21 2.64
CA THR A 113 -6.07 11.77 1.46
C THR A 113 -5.48 10.40 1.74
N THR A 114 -5.81 9.41 0.92
CA THR A 114 -5.32 8.04 1.11
C THR A 114 -3.86 7.92 0.71
N GLU A 115 -3.12 7.11 1.48
CA GLU A 115 -1.71 6.80 1.23
C GLU A 115 -1.50 5.29 1.42
N ASP A 116 -0.93 4.62 0.41
CA ASP A 116 -0.65 3.19 0.50
C ASP A 116 0.55 2.94 1.41
N LEU A 117 0.37 2.06 2.40
CA LEU A 117 1.46 1.58 3.24
C LEU A 117 2.33 0.59 2.46
N PRO A 118 3.65 0.56 2.72
CA PRO A 118 4.54 -0.41 2.11
C PRO A 118 4.08 -1.85 2.38
N HIS A 119 4.06 -2.67 1.33
CA HIS A 119 3.77 -4.09 1.43
C HIS A 119 5.06 -4.91 1.27
N LYS A 120 5.12 -6.10 1.89
CA LYS A 120 6.33 -6.95 1.90
C LYS A 120 6.74 -7.43 0.51
N VAL A 121 5.77 -7.70 -0.37
CA VAL A 121 5.97 -8.34 -1.67
C VAL A 121 5.60 -7.41 -2.80
N PHE A 122 4.47 -6.71 -2.69
CA PHE A 122 3.88 -5.94 -3.77
C PHE A 122 4.07 -4.44 -3.61
N LYS A 123 4.32 -3.78 -4.73
CA LYS A 123 4.19 -2.34 -4.90
C LYS A 123 3.01 -2.09 -5.82
N ARG A 124 2.10 -1.22 -5.41
CA ARG A 124 0.95 -0.87 -6.24
C ARG A 124 1.32 0.16 -7.29
N ASP A 125 0.83 -0.05 -8.50
CA ASP A 125 0.81 0.92 -9.58
C ASP A 125 -0.60 0.93 -10.18
N ASN A 126 -1.41 1.91 -9.77
CA ASN A 126 -2.83 2.01 -10.13
C ASN A 126 -3.62 0.72 -9.79
N MET A 127 -4.02 -0.03 -10.82
CA MET A 127 -4.68 -1.33 -10.67
C MET A 127 -3.70 -2.50 -10.69
N ASN A 128 -2.44 -2.28 -11.08
CA ASN A 128 -1.44 -3.33 -11.14
C ASN A 128 -0.70 -3.48 -9.82
N LEU A 129 -0.21 -4.69 -9.58
CA LEU A 129 0.68 -5.05 -8.49
C LEU A 129 2.02 -5.46 -9.06
N ILE A 130 3.07 -4.72 -8.72
CA ILE A 130 4.43 -4.99 -9.17
C ILE A 130 5.14 -5.73 -8.04
N MET A 131 5.82 -6.82 -8.37
CA MET A 131 6.74 -7.53 -7.48
C MET A 131 8.08 -7.75 -8.16
N VAL A 132 9.14 -7.73 -7.35
CA VAL A 132 10.50 -8.05 -7.82
C VAL A 132 10.89 -9.41 -7.27
N GLN A 133 11.15 -10.35 -8.16
CA GLN A 133 11.61 -11.69 -7.84
C GLN A 133 13.12 -11.78 -8.03
N LYS A 134 13.85 -12.05 -6.95
CA LYS A 134 15.28 -12.35 -7.03
C LYS A 134 15.49 -13.75 -7.56
N VAL A 135 16.34 -13.90 -8.57
CA VAL A 135 16.66 -15.16 -9.23
C VAL A 135 18.16 -15.34 -9.37
N LEU A 136 18.64 -16.55 -9.18
CA LEU A 136 20.04 -16.86 -9.44
C LEU A 136 20.27 -17.09 -10.95
N LEU A 137 21.46 -16.80 -11.46
CA LEU A 137 21.80 -17.03 -12.86
C LEU A 137 21.51 -18.48 -13.31
N LYS A 138 21.76 -19.47 -12.45
CA LYS A 138 21.40 -20.87 -12.74
C LYS A 138 19.89 -21.05 -13.02
N GLN A 139 19.03 -20.34 -12.29
CA GLN A 139 17.57 -20.39 -12.47
C GLN A 139 17.12 -19.68 -13.73
N VAL A 140 17.85 -18.63 -14.13
CA VAL A 140 17.63 -17.93 -15.38
C VAL A 140 17.80 -18.85 -16.59
N LEU A 141 18.83 -19.71 -16.54
CA LEU A 141 19.17 -20.63 -17.63
C LEU A 141 18.32 -21.92 -17.64
N LEU A 142 17.99 -22.44 -16.47
CA LEU A 142 17.29 -23.74 -16.31
C LEU A 142 15.77 -23.59 -16.14
N GLY A 143 15.29 -22.38 -16.07
CA GLY A 143 13.91 -22.09 -15.70
C GLY A 143 13.68 -22.06 -14.17
N ILE A 144 12.56 -21.48 -13.78
CA ILE A 144 12.19 -21.30 -12.38
C ILE A 144 10.71 -21.59 -12.14
N ARG A 145 10.41 -22.14 -10.98
CA ARG A 145 9.05 -22.20 -10.45
C ARG A 145 8.89 -21.15 -9.35
N ILE A 146 7.93 -20.25 -9.53
CA ILE A 146 7.60 -19.18 -8.58
C ILE A 146 6.28 -19.53 -7.91
N VAL A 147 6.22 -19.28 -6.60
CA VAL A 147 5.00 -19.39 -5.80
C VAL A 147 4.68 -18.02 -5.25
N ILE A 148 3.47 -17.52 -5.50
CA ILE A 148 3.03 -16.19 -5.10
C ILE A 148 1.75 -16.31 -4.28
N ASP A 149 1.78 -15.75 -3.07
CA ASP A 149 0.59 -15.56 -2.26
C ASP A 149 -0.05 -14.22 -2.65
N THR A 150 -1.23 -14.27 -3.23
CA THR A 150 -1.96 -13.10 -3.68
C THR A 150 -2.70 -12.39 -2.52
N LEU A 151 -3.20 -11.16 -2.77
CA LEU A 151 -3.95 -10.40 -1.76
C LEU A 151 -5.31 -11.04 -1.39
N ASP A 152 -5.83 -11.92 -2.24
CA ASP A 152 -7.05 -12.70 -1.99
C ASP A 152 -6.75 -14.11 -1.43
N HIS A 153 -5.53 -14.30 -0.89
CA HIS A 153 -5.09 -15.54 -0.26
C HIS A 153 -5.05 -16.77 -1.19
N LYS A 154 -5.02 -16.55 -2.50
CA LYS A 154 -4.75 -17.62 -3.47
C LYS A 154 -3.25 -17.86 -3.59
N VAL A 155 -2.87 -19.08 -3.85
CA VAL A 155 -1.49 -19.48 -4.12
C VAL A 155 -1.33 -19.73 -5.62
N LEU A 156 -0.63 -18.84 -6.30
CA LEU A 156 -0.30 -18.99 -7.72
C LEU A 156 1.04 -19.73 -7.86
N ARG A 157 1.06 -20.76 -8.71
CA ARG A 157 2.26 -21.51 -9.07
C ARG A 157 2.55 -21.30 -10.54
N ILE A 158 3.67 -20.63 -10.83
CA ILE A 158 4.05 -20.22 -12.17
C ILE A 158 5.37 -20.90 -12.52
N ASN A 159 5.37 -21.63 -13.62
CA ASN A 159 6.59 -22.18 -14.19
C ASN A 159 7.03 -21.24 -15.32
N ILE A 160 8.28 -20.82 -15.29
CA ILE A 160 8.92 -20.04 -16.34
C ILE A 160 10.01 -20.92 -16.91
N THR A 161 9.84 -21.31 -18.16
CA THR A 161 10.77 -22.15 -18.92
C THR A 161 11.51 -21.34 -19.98
N GLU A 162 11.03 -20.13 -20.25
CA GLU A 162 11.64 -19.19 -21.15
C GLU A 162 12.90 -18.56 -20.53
N PRO A 163 13.94 -18.22 -21.31
CA PRO A 163 15.10 -17.50 -20.81
C PRO A 163 14.69 -16.16 -20.20
N ILE A 164 15.14 -15.90 -18.97
CA ILE A 164 14.86 -14.65 -18.26
C ILE A 164 15.97 -13.65 -18.61
N THR A 165 15.64 -12.63 -19.40
CA THR A 165 16.53 -11.49 -19.66
C THR A 165 16.36 -10.40 -18.60
N GLN A 166 17.21 -9.37 -18.61
CA GLN A 166 17.11 -8.24 -17.67
C GLN A 166 15.78 -7.49 -17.82
N ASP A 167 15.26 -7.40 -19.05
CA ASP A 167 14.00 -6.71 -19.37
C ASP A 167 12.78 -7.65 -19.35
N TYR A 168 13.00 -8.93 -19.05
CA TYR A 168 11.91 -9.89 -19.04
C TYR A 168 10.92 -9.60 -17.90
N VAL A 169 9.65 -9.54 -18.27
CA VAL A 169 8.55 -9.30 -17.32
C VAL A 169 7.48 -10.36 -17.53
N LYS A 170 7.08 -11.02 -16.46
CA LYS A 170 5.93 -11.94 -16.49
C LYS A 170 4.67 -11.25 -16.01
N ILE A 171 3.65 -11.22 -16.85
CA ILE A 171 2.36 -10.61 -16.52
C ILE A 171 1.35 -11.72 -16.22
N ILE A 172 0.68 -11.59 -15.07
CA ILE A 172 -0.43 -12.45 -14.69
C ILE A 172 -1.70 -11.61 -14.73
N HIS A 173 -2.56 -11.93 -15.67
CA HIS A 173 -3.78 -11.17 -15.92
C HIS A 173 -4.82 -11.38 -14.82
N ASN A 174 -5.58 -10.32 -14.52
CA ASN A 174 -6.71 -10.32 -13.59
C ASN A 174 -6.39 -10.74 -12.13
N GLU A 175 -5.13 -10.66 -11.71
CA GLU A 175 -4.71 -10.95 -10.33
C GLU A 175 -4.21 -9.70 -9.56
N GLY A 176 -4.34 -8.51 -10.16
CA GLY A 176 -4.02 -7.22 -9.54
C GLY A 176 -5.14 -6.68 -8.65
N MET A 177 -5.13 -5.36 -8.44
CA MET A 177 -6.13 -4.63 -7.65
C MET A 177 -7.48 -4.54 -8.39
N PRO A 178 -8.61 -4.55 -7.67
CA PRO A 178 -9.92 -4.35 -8.27
C PRO A 178 -10.10 -2.90 -8.74
N ASP A 179 -10.93 -2.72 -9.77
CA ASP A 179 -11.39 -1.40 -10.20
C ASP A 179 -12.44 -0.86 -9.22
N ILE A 180 -12.40 0.43 -8.94
CA ILE A 180 -13.34 1.07 -8.02
C ILE A 180 -14.78 1.08 -8.54
N ASN A 181 -14.96 1.26 -9.86
CA ASN A 181 -16.27 1.33 -10.50
C ASN A 181 -16.80 -0.06 -10.86
N PHE A 182 -15.90 -0.96 -11.26
CA PHE A 182 -16.20 -2.33 -11.69
C PHE A 182 -15.37 -3.34 -10.90
N PRO A 183 -15.72 -3.67 -9.64
CA PRO A 183 -14.91 -4.52 -8.76
C PRO A 183 -14.65 -5.94 -9.28
N SER A 184 -15.38 -6.38 -10.29
CA SER A 184 -15.15 -7.63 -11.03
C SER A 184 -13.93 -7.55 -11.97
N LYS A 185 -13.58 -6.34 -12.44
CA LYS A 185 -12.38 -6.10 -13.24
C LYS A 185 -11.19 -5.90 -12.30
N ARG A 186 -10.10 -6.58 -12.59
CA ARG A 186 -8.86 -6.48 -11.83
C ARG A 186 -7.71 -6.13 -12.76
N GLY A 187 -6.74 -5.43 -12.24
CA GLY A 187 -5.46 -5.24 -12.92
C GLY A 187 -4.63 -6.53 -12.96
N ASN A 188 -3.36 -6.39 -13.21
CA ASN A 188 -2.44 -7.50 -13.40
C ASN A 188 -1.42 -7.56 -12.24
N ILE A 189 -0.84 -8.76 -12.01
CA ILE A 189 0.43 -8.86 -11.30
C ILE A 189 1.54 -8.82 -12.33
N ILE A 190 2.52 -7.95 -12.11
CA ILE A 190 3.69 -7.74 -12.97
C ILE A 190 4.91 -8.20 -12.18
N ILE A 191 5.55 -9.28 -12.63
CA ILE A 191 6.74 -9.83 -11.99
C ILE A 191 7.95 -9.32 -12.77
N GLN A 192 8.80 -8.57 -12.11
CA GLN A 192 10.12 -8.16 -12.59
C GLN A 192 11.18 -9.07 -11.95
N PHE A 193 12.28 -9.29 -12.65
CA PHE A 193 13.34 -10.19 -12.19
C PHE A 193 14.60 -9.41 -11.87
N ASP A 194 15.15 -9.67 -10.68
CA ASP A 194 16.44 -9.17 -10.23
C ASP A 194 17.44 -10.33 -10.28
N ILE A 195 18.32 -10.35 -11.28
CA ILE A 195 19.22 -11.46 -11.53
C ILE A 195 20.47 -11.31 -10.64
N ILE A 196 20.64 -12.27 -9.75
CA ILE A 196 21.81 -12.35 -8.88
C ILE A 196 22.90 -13.16 -9.60
N TYR A 197 23.97 -12.46 -9.96
CA TYR A 197 25.17 -13.07 -10.54
C TYR A 197 26.05 -13.62 -9.42
N PRO A 198 26.71 -14.76 -9.62
CA PRO A 198 27.70 -15.28 -8.69
C PRO A 198 28.92 -14.34 -8.65
N LEU A 199 29.49 -14.15 -7.46
CA LEU A 199 30.69 -13.34 -7.27
C LEU A 199 31.93 -13.93 -7.94
N TYR A 200 31.94 -15.24 -8.18
CA TYR A 200 33.05 -15.97 -8.77
C TYR A 200 32.54 -17.05 -9.70
N PHE A 201 33.05 -17.08 -10.92
CA PHE A 201 32.87 -18.18 -11.86
C PHE A 201 34.15 -19.01 -11.84
N PRO A 202 34.07 -20.32 -11.56
CA PRO A 202 35.20 -21.21 -11.77
C PRO A 202 35.43 -21.31 -13.29
N ILE A 203 36.42 -20.56 -13.79
CA ILE A 203 36.76 -20.46 -15.22
C ILE A 203 37.30 -21.79 -15.80
N THR A 204 37.55 -22.78 -14.94
CA THR A 204 38.18 -24.07 -15.29
C THR A 204 37.18 -25.17 -15.62
N ASP A 205 35.88 -24.90 -15.71
CA ASP A 205 34.93 -25.93 -16.09
C ASP A 205 34.79 -25.97 -17.62
N GLU A 206 35.61 -26.78 -18.28
CA GLU A 206 35.60 -27.01 -19.74
C GLU A 206 34.19 -27.29 -20.26
N LYS A 207 33.39 -28.05 -19.52
CA LYS A 207 32.00 -28.33 -19.86
C LYS A 207 31.09 -27.10 -19.87
N PHE A 208 31.39 -26.08 -19.05
CA PHE A 208 30.64 -24.84 -19.07
C PHE A 208 30.94 -24.03 -20.33
N CYS A 209 32.21 -24.01 -20.76
CA CYS A 209 32.64 -23.36 -21.99
C CYS A 209 32.06 -24.05 -23.23
N GLU A 210 32.06 -25.38 -23.29
CA GLU A 210 31.47 -26.17 -24.36
C GLU A 210 29.98 -25.87 -24.58
N LEU A 211 29.21 -25.65 -23.51
CA LEU A 211 27.80 -25.29 -23.60
C LEU A 211 27.56 -23.95 -24.36
N PHE A 212 28.44 -22.97 -24.18
CA PHE A 212 28.34 -21.68 -24.84
C PHE A 212 29.02 -21.63 -26.20
N ASP A 213 30.01 -22.46 -26.46
CA ASP A 213 30.67 -22.57 -27.75
C ASP A 213 29.81 -23.28 -28.80
N SER A 214 28.92 -24.18 -28.38
CA SER A 214 27.95 -24.82 -29.28
C SER A 214 26.91 -23.82 -29.85
N GLU A 215 26.64 -22.71 -29.21
CA GLU A 215 25.72 -21.68 -29.70
C GLU A 215 26.31 -20.80 -30.82
N LYS A 216 27.64 -20.70 -30.96
CA LYS A 216 28.27 -19.98 -32.09
C LYS A 216 27.89 -20.54 -33.45
N ASN A 217 27.48 -21.78 -33.52
CA ASN A 217 27.05 -22.42 -34.76
C ASN A 217 25.63 -21.99 -35.22
N TYR A 218 24.82 -21.41 -34.36
CA TYR A 218 23.48 -20.92 -34.70
C TYR A 218 23.45 -19.47 -35.18
N LEU A 219 24.51 -18.69 -34.91
CA LEU A 219 24.60 -17.27 -35.33
C LEU A 219 25.23 -17.08 -36.71
N ASN A 220 25.76 -18.16 -37.32
CA ASN A 220 26.41 -18.13 -38.63
C ASN A 220 25.60 -18.81 -39.76
N ASN A 221 24.35 -19.14 -39.49
CA ASN A 221 23.35 -19.57 -40.48
C ASN A 221 22.21 -18.54 -40.48
#